data_ccd456da575d78159a39a4596a4dc169
#
_entry.id   ccd456da575d78159a39a4596a4dc169
#
_cell.length_a   1.000
_cell.length_b   1.000
_cell.length_c   1.000
_cell.angle_alpha   90.00
_cell.angle_beta   90.00
_cell.angle_gamma   90.00
#
_symmetry.space_group_name_H-M   'P 1'
#
loop_
_entity.id
_entity.type
_entity.pdbx_description
1 polymer ?
#
loop_
_entity_poly.entity_id
_entity_poly.type
_entity_poly.pdbx_seq_one_letter_code
_entity_poly.pdbx_strand_id
1 'polypeptide(L)'
;RERHFIANQYSLEKYAVLESNLLERFADQRVRLVVDSLSTLLIPFGQEEVLEFHRNRLKSLRKKGILALDVFVDGVLDRRVMTIIGHFYNVNVRMKFGGPKARPERLIQVGKVKSGKFDAVPRRFGISPIFGIIFAPDVEV
;
A
#
# COMPACT_ATOMS: atom_id res chain seq x y z
N ARG A 1 -13.80 6.94 -20.89
CA ARG A 1 -14.91 6.17 -20.28
C ARG A 1 -14.34 5.42 -19.09
N GLU A 2 -14.76 5.81 -17.91
CA GLU A 2 -14.49 5.05 -16.69
C GLU A 2 -15.17 3.70 -16.80
N ARG A 3 -14.43 2.63 -16.50
CA ARG A 3 -14.98 1.27 -16.45
C ARG A 3 -14.87 0.78 -15.01
N HIS A 4 -16.01 0.51 -14.41
CA HIS A 4 -16.09 -0.10 -13.09
C HIS A 4 -16.11 -1.62 -13.24
N PHE A 5 -15.27 -2.30 -12.45
CA PHE A 5 -15.25 -3.75 -12.34
C PHE A 5 -15.59 -4.13 -10.91
N ILE A 6 -16.51 -5.06 -10.74
CA ILE A 6 -16.84 -5.61 -9.42
C ILE A 6 -16.13 -6.97 -9.32
N ALA A 7 -15.16 -7.06 -8.42
CA ALA A 7 -14.54 -8.33 -8.07
C ALA A 7 -15.41 -9.04 -7.02
N ASN A 8 -15.56 -10.37 -7.17
CA ASN A 8 -16.15 -11.17 -6.11
C ASN A 8 -15.20 -11.17 -4.91
N GLN A 9 -15.65 -10.61 -3.78
CA GLN A 9 -14.89 -10.44 -2.55
C GLN A 9 -14.45 -11.78 -1.89
N TYR A 10 -15.00 -12.90 -2.38
CA TYR A 10 -14.81 -14.22 -1.77
C TYR A 10 -13.77 -15.09 -2.48
N SER A 11 -12.89 -14.53 -3.32
CA SER A 11 -11.84 -15.30 -3.98
C SER A 11 -10.66 -14.42 -4.35
N LEU A 12 -9.52 -14.68 -3.71
CA LEU A 12 -8.23 -14.01 -4.04
C LEU A 12 -7.74 -14.40 -5.44
N GLU A 13 -8.04 -15.61 -5.87
CA GLU A 13 -7.71 -16.06 -7.23
C GLU A 13 -8.47 -15.26 -8.28
N LYS A 14 -9.78 -15.08 -8.11
CA LYS A 14 -10.60 -14.28 -9.03
C LYS A 14 -10.13 -12.82 -9.06
N TYR A 15 -9.75 -12.27 -7.91
CA TYR A 15 -9.17 -10.94 -7.86
C TYR A 15 -7.86 -10.87 -8.66
N ALA A 16 -6.95 -11.83 -8.48
CA ALA A 16 -5.68 -11.87 -9.20
C ALA A 16 -5.87 -11.99 -10.71
N VAL A 17 -6.83 -12.81 -11.16
CA VAL A 17 -7.20 -12.93 -12.59
C VAL A 17 -7.75 -11.61 -13.12
N LEU A 18 -8.67 -10.95 -12.38
CA LEU A 18 -9.22 -9.68 -12.78
C LEU A 18 -8.16 -8.58 -12.89
N GLU A 19 -7.27 -8.49 -11.88
CA GLU A 19 -6.15 -7.56 -11.90
C GLU A 19 -5.22 -7.82 -13.10
N SER A 20 -4.88 -9.09 -13.38
CA SER A 20 -4.05 -9.45 -14.52
C SER A 20 -4.69 -9.05 -15.85
N ASN A 21 -5.97 -9.38 -16.04
CA ASN A 21 -6.71 -9.04 -17.25
C ASN A 21 -6.83 -7.52 -17.44
N LEU A 22 -6.99 -6.77 -16.33
CA LEU A 22 -7.01 -5.30 -16.39
C LEU A 22 -5.65 -4.76 -16.83
N LEU A 23 -4.57 -5.26 -16.26
CA LEU A 23 -3.21 -4.82 -16.58
C LEU A 23 -2.80 -5.18 -18.01
N GLU A 24 -3.25 -6.30 -18.55
CA GLU A 24 -2.99 -6.71 -19.93
C GLU A 24 -3.59 -5.74 -20.96
N ARG A 25 -4.71 -5.09 -20.63
CA ARG A 25 -5.30 -4.04 -21.52
C ARG A 25 -4.44 -2.81 -21.67
N PHE A 26 -3.48 -2.62 -20.78
CA PHE A 26 -2.56 -1.49 -20.76
C PHE A 26 -1.10 -1.93 -20.93
N ALA A 27 -0.87 -3.12 -21.52
CA ALA A 27 0.47 -3.72 -21.63
C ALA A 27 1.47 -2.81 -22.38
N ASP A 28 0.98 -2.02 -23.33
CA ASP A 28 1.79 -1.08 -24.14
C ASP A 28 2.00 0.28 -23.44
N GLN A 29 1.49 0.44 -22.21
CA GLN A 29 1.55 1.69 -21.48
C GLN A 29 2.34 1.54 -20.19
N ARG A 30 2.89 2.66 -19.69
CA ARG A 30 3.48 2.68 -18.35
C ARG A 30 2.37 2.73 -17.28
N VAL A 31 2.13 1.61 -16.63
CA VAL A 31 1.08 1.47 -15.62
C VAL A 31 1.63 1.73 -14.21
N ARG A 32 0.83 2.44 -13.41
CA ARG A 32 0.95 2.53 -11.96
C ARG A 32 -0.35 2.03 -11.36
N LEU A 33 -0.25 1.07 -10.45
CA LEU A 33 -1.40 0.47 -9.78
C LEU A 33 -1.52 1.01 -8.36
N VAL A 34 -2.71 1.47 -7.99
CA VAL A 34 -3.02 1.87 -6.61
C VAL A 34 -4.20 1.05 -6.14
N VAL A 35 -4.06 0.39 -4.99
CA VAL A 35 -5.13 -0.38 -4.35
C VAL A 35 -5.39 0.17 -2.95
N ASP A 36 -6.56 0.77 -2.75
CA ASP A 36 -7.03 1.33 -1.48
C ASP A 36 -8.41 0.74 -1.11
N SER A 37 -8.50 -0.09 -0.08
CA SER A 37 -7.41 -0.70 0.67
C SER A 37 -7.42 -2.21 0.45
N LEU A 38 -6.24 -2.78 0.40
CA LEU A 38 -6.07 -4.22 0.23
C LEU A 38 -6.50 -4.99 1.49
N SER A 39 -6.41 -4.36 2.67
CA SER A 39 -6.82 -4.96 3.95
C SER A 39 -8.25 -5.51 3.92
N THR A 40 -9.18 -4.73 3.39
CA THR A 40 -10.61 -5.10 3.36
C THR A 40 -10.85 -6.36 2.52
N LEU A 41 -10.11 -6.48 1.42
CA LEU A 41 -10.17 -7.68 0.57
C LEU A 41 -9.67 -8.92 1.31
N LEU A 42 -8.71 -8.78 2.23
CA LEU A 42 -7.99 -9.88 2.85
C LEU A 42 -8.65 -10.41 4.13
N ILE A 43 -9.55 -9.65 4.75
CA ILE A 43 -10.21 -10.03 6.02
C ILE A 43 -10.81 -11.45 6.03
N PRO A 44 -11.52 -11.91 4.98
CA PRO A 44 -12.20 -13.21 4.99
C PRO A 44 -11.27 -14.42 4.86
N PHE A 45 -9.96 -14.21 4.61
CA PHE A 45 -9.05 -15.28 4.21
C PHE A 45 -8.08 -15.68 5.31
N GLY A 46 -7.62 -16.93 5.27
CA GLY A 46 -6.61 -17.44 6.17
C GLY A 46 -5.24 -16.81 5.96
N GLN A 47 -4.41 -16.78 7.00
CA GLN A 47 -3.10 -16.14 6.96
C GLN A 47 -2.20 -16.70 5.86
N GLU A 48 -2.16 -18.02 5.69
CA GLU A 48 -1.33 -18.67 4.67
C GLU A 48 -1.77 -18.27 3.26
N GLU A 49 -3.07 -18.29 3.01
CA GLU A 49 -3.66 -17.88 1.73
C GLU A 49 -3.34 -16.42 1.40
N VAL A 50 -3.46 -15.53 2.39
CA VAL A 50 -3.09 -14.11 2.25
C VAL A 50 -1.62 -13.94 1.90
N LEU A 51 -0.72 -14.65 2.59
CA LEU A 51 0.72 -14.56 2.34
C LEU A 51 1.10 -15.12 0.96
N GLU A 52 0.50 -16.22 0.55
CA GLU A 52 0.72 -16.83 -0.76
C GLU A 52 0.22 -15.90 -1.88
N PHE A 53 -1.00 -15.37 -1.74
CA PHE A 53 -1.55 -14.39 -2.66
C PHE A 53 -0.62 -13.19 -2.85
N HIS A 54 -0.14 -12.58 -1.76
CA HIS A 54 0.76 -11.44 -1.85
C HIS A 54 2.08 -11.76 -2.54
N ARG A 55 2.67 -12.90 -2.20
CA ARG A 55 3.94 -13.34 -2.81
C ARG A 55 3.79 -13.48 -4.33
N ASN A 56 2.73 -14.17 -4.76
CA ASN A 56 2.48 -14.46 -6.17
C ASN A 56 2.12 -13.19 -6.94
N ARG A 57 1.25 -12.36 -6.38
CA ARG A 57 0.84 -11.07 -6.96
C ARG A 57 2.03 -10.13 -7.17
N LEU A 58 2.84 -9.90 -6.14
CA LEU A 58 4.00 -9.02 -6.24
C LEU A 58 5.09 -9.56 -7.18
N LYS A 59 5.25 -10.87 -7.27
CA LYS A 59 6.14 -11.49 -8.26
C LYS A 59 5.65 -11.22 -9.68
N SER A 60 4.34 -11.33 -9.93
CA SER A 60 3.73 -11.03 -11.23
C SER A 60 3.89 -9.56 -11.61
N LEU A 61 3.57 -8.63 -10.69
CA LEU A 61 3.68 -7.19 -10.92
C LEU A 61 5.12 -6.77 -11.23
N ARG A 62 6.11 -7.34 -10.51
CA ARG A 62 7.54 -7.08 -10.78
C ARG A 62 7.96 -7.58 -12.15
N LYS A 63 7.52 -8.78 -12.55
CA LYS A 63 7.83 -9.34 -13.87
C LYS A 63 7.28 -8.46 -15.00
N LYS A 64 6.12 -7.83 -14.77
CA LYS A 64 5.48 -6.88 -15.71
C LYS A 64 6.05 -5.45 -15.62
N GLY A 65 7.00 -5.17 -14.72
CA GLY A 65 7.57 -3.83 -14.51
C GLY A 65 6.58 -2.80 -13.94
N ILE A 66 5.53 -3.24 -13.27
CA ILE A 66 4.47 -2.39 -12.73
C ILE A 66 4.86 -1.86 -11.37
N LEU A 67 4.75 -0.54 -11.19
CA LEU A 67 4.81 0.10 -9.88
C LEU A 67 3.45 -0.01 -9.20
N ALA A 68 3.39 -0.72 -8.07
CA ALA A 68 2.19 -0.84 -7.26
C ALA A 68 2.34 -0.11 -5.91
N LEU A 69 1.28 0.58 -5.51
CA LEU A 69 1.06 1.17 -4.20
C LEU A 69 -0.16 0.50 -3.56
N ASP A 70 0.09 -0.32 -2.56
CA ASP A 70 -0.96 -1.01 -1.83
C ASP A 70 -1.15 -0.35 -0.45
N VAL A 71 -2.38 0.01 -0.15
CA VAL A 71 -2.75 0.63 1.13
C VAL A 71 -3.28 -0.45 2.08
N PHE A 72 -2.77 -0.44 3.31
CA PHE A 72 -3.23 -1.29 4.39
C PHE A 72 -3.69 -0.43 5.57
N VAL A 73 -4.85 -0.77 6.11
CA VAL A 73 -5.35 -0.13 7.32
C VAL A 73 -4.75 -0.85 8.53
N ASP A 74 -4.12 -0.06 9.42
CA ASP A 74 -3.49 -0.61 10.63
C ASP A 74 -4.52 -1.27 11.55
N GLY A 75 -4.14 -2.40 12.15
CA GLY A 75 -5.00 -3.16 13.05
C GLY A 75 -6.07 -4.03 12.39
N VAL A 76 -6.21 -4.02 11.06
CA VAL A 76 -7.19 -4.87 10.34
C VAL A 76 -6.69 -6.30 10.18
N LEU A 77 -5.42 -6.47 9.87
CA LEU A 77 -4.77 -7.77 9.76
C LEU A 77 -3.88 -8.03 10.97
N ASP A 78 -3.65 -9.31 11.26
CA ASP A 78 -2.72 -9.72 12.32
C ASP A 78 -1.34 -9.08 12.14
N ARG A 79 -0.74 -8.65 13.24
CA ARG A 79 0.55 -7.94 13.25
C ARG A 79 1.68 -8.78 12.63
N ARG A 80 1.69 -10.10 12.87
CA ARG A 80 2.70 -11.01 12.32
C ARG A 80 2.55 -11.10 10.81
N VAL A 81 1.31 -11.25 10.33
CA VAL A 81 1.00 -11.27 8.89
C VAL A 81 1.44 -9.96 8.22
N MET A 82 1.12 -8.80 8.82
CA MET A 82 1.54 -7.50 8.31
C MET A 82 3.06 -7.34 8.28
N THR A 83 3.77 -7.88 9.28
CA THR A 83 5.23 -7.87 9.28
C THR A 83 5.79 -8.66 8.10
N ILE A 84 5.27 -9.87 7.85
CA ILE A 84 5.71 -10.72 6.74
C ILE A 84 5.36 -10.08 5.39
N ILE A 85 4.15 -9.56 5.23
CA ILE A 85 3.74 -8.82 4.02
C ILE A 85 4.71 -7.66 3.76
N GLY A 86 5.05 -6.89 4.79
CA GLY A 86 6.00 -5.78 4.69
C GLY A 86 7.37 -6.20 4.15
N HIS A 87 7.80 -7.46 4.36
CA HIS A 87 9.05 -7.96 3.78
C HIS A 87 8.97 -8.18 2.27
N PHE A 88 7.80 -8.40 1.71
CA PHE A 88 7.65 -8.58 0.27
C PHE A 88 7.77 -7.28 -0.53
N TYR A 89 7.48 -6.13 0.10
CA TYR A 89 7.55 -4.82 -0.55
C TYR A 89 8.96 -4.23 -0.56
N ASN A 90 9.24 -3.42 -1.57
CA ASN A 90 10.52 -2.72 -1.69
C ASN A 90 10.61 -1.51 -0.76
N VAL A 91 9.47 -0.85 -0.55
CA VAL A 91 9.33 0.35 0.30
C VAL A 91 8.12 0.18 1.19
N ASN A 92 8.26 0.51 2.47
CA ASN A 92 7.16 0.59 3.41
C ASN A 92 7.08 2.01 3.97
N VAL A 93 5.91 2.60 3.85
CA VAL A 93 5.59 3.92 4.42
C VAL A 93 4.48 3.75 5.44
N ARG A 94 4.64 4.36 6.60
CA ARG A 94 3.62 4.39 7.64
C ARG A 94 3.07 5.79 7.79
N MET A 95 1.75 5.89 7.84
CA MET A 95 1.05 7.13 8.15
C MET A 95 0.27 6.92 9.44
N LYS A 96 0.40 7.85 10.40
CA LYS A 96 -0.27 7.74 11.70
C LYS A 96 -0.60 9.12 12.25
N PHE A 97 -1.48 9.14 13.23
CA PHE A 97 -1.65 10.30 14.09
C PHE A 97 -0.64 10.24 15.24
N GLY A 98 -0.08 11.39 15.59
CA GLY A 98 0.81 11.58 16.73
C GLY A 98 0.51 12.89 17.43
N GLY A 99 1.37 13.28 18.37
CA GLY A 99 1.20 14.49 19.16
C GLY A 99 0.20 14.34 20.31
N PRO A 100 -0.03 15.43 21.07
CA PRO A 100 -0.98 15.45 22.18
C PRO A 100 -2.41 15.16 21.70
N LYS A 101 -3.22 14.46 22.51
CA LYS A 101 -4.63 14.15 22.16
C LYS A 101 -5.46 15.39 21.79
N ALA A 102 -5.15 16.53 22.42
CA ALA A 102 -5.84 17.79 22.15
C ALA A 102 -5.49 18.41 20.78
N ARG A 103 -4.38 18.01 20.17
CA ARG A 103 -3.93 18.51 18.87
C ARG A 103 -3.24 17.39 18.08
N PRO A 104 -4.03 16.46 17.49
CA PRO A 104 -3.46 15.35 16.74
C PRO A 104 -2.75 15.87 15.48
N GLU A 105 -1.55 15.37 15.27
CA GLU A 105 -0.72 15.67 14.09
C GLU A 105 -0.66 14.47 13.16
N ARG A 106 -0.64 14.72 11.87
CA ARG A 106 -0.40 13.64 10.89
C ARG A 106 1.09 13.45 10.71
N LEU A 107 1.53 12.23 10.88
CA LEU A 107 2.93 11.82 10.73
C LEU A 107 3.06 10.81 9.60
N ILE A 108 4.08 10.97 8.78
CA ILE A 108 4.52 10.01 7.78
C ILE A 108 5.94 9.56 8.08
N GLN A 109 6.22 8.29 7.94
CA GLN A 109 7.52 7.70 8.21
C GLN A 109 7.85 6.65 7.16
N VAL A 110 9.04 6.72 6.59
CA VAL A 110 9.59 5.62 5.79
C VAL A 110 10.14 4.57 6.76
N GLY A 111 9.54 3.40 6.79
CA GLY A 111 9.93 2.31 7.68
C GLY A 111 10.93 1.34 7.06
N LYS A 112 10.99 1.30 5.73
CA LYS A 112 11.88 0.39 4.98
C LYS A 112 12.08 0.90 3.57
N VAL A 113 13.32 0.77 3.07
CA VAL A 113 13.67 0.82 1.65
C VAL A 113 14.62 -0.34 1.37
N LYS A 114 14.32 -1.17 0.36
CA LYS A 114 15.12 -2.36 0.06
C LYS A 114 16.51 -2.04 -0.47
N SER A 115 16.66 -0.92 -1.15
CA SER A 115 17.93 -0.45 -1.71
C SER A 115 18.07 1.05 -1.51
N GLY A 116 19.27 1.48 -1.13
CA GLY A 116 19.57 2.88 -0.90
C GLY A 116 19.46 3.31 0.57
N LYS A 117 19.95 4.53 0.81
CA LYS A 117 19.83 5.19 2.11
C LYS A 117 18.49 5.90 2.20
N PHE A 118 17.89 5.94 3.36
CA PHE A 118 16.66 6.68 3.63
C PHE A 118 16.66 7.24 5.04
N ASP A 119 15.89 8.29 5.22
CA ASP A 119 15.63 8.88 6.52
C ASP A 119 14.38 8.22 7.14
N ALA A 120 14.55 7.63 8.32
CA ALA A 120 13.49 6.96 9.06
C ALA A 120 12.79 7.88 10.06
N VAL A 121 13.16 9.16 10.12
CA VAL A 121 12.54 10.12 11.05
C VAL A 121 11.09 10.38 10.64
N PRO A 122 10.12 10.27 11.56
CA PRO A 122 8.74 10.66 11.29
C PRO A 122 8.65 12.15 10.99
N ARG A 123 7.99 12.51 9.89
CA ARG A 123 7.78 13.91 9.49
C ARG A 123 6.31 14.29 9.59
N ARG A 124 6.05 15.50 10.05
CA ARG A 124 4.70 16.07 10.06
C ARG A 124 4.28 16.44 8.66
N PHE A 125 3.01 16.23 8.36
CA PHE A 125 2.44 16.65 7.08
C PHE A 125 1.01 17.17 7.22
N GLY A 126 0.64 18.06 6.32
CA GLY A 126 -0.72 18.53 6.07
C GLY A 126 -1.25 18.01 4.75
N ILE A 127 -2.54 18.14 4.54
CA ILE A 127 -3.20 17.88 3.25
C ILE A 127 -3.77 19.21 2.76
N SER A 128 -3.27 19.66 1.62
CA SER A 128 -3.79 20.81 0.91
C SER A 128 -4.71 20.35 -0.24
N PRO A 129 -5.86 20.98 -0.45
CA PRO A 129 -6.72 20.66 -1.59
C PRO A 129 -6.07 21.00 -2.94
N ILE A 130 -5.07 21.87 -2.96
CA ILE A 130 -4.38 22.31 -4.18
C ILE A 130 -3.09 21.52 -4.41
N PHE A 131 -2.28 21.35 -3.36
CA PHE A 131 -0.92 20.80 -3.46
C PHE A 131 -0.80 19.35 -2.97
N GLY A 132 -1.88 18.73 -2.46
CA GLY A 132 -1.84 17.39 -1.88
C GLY A 132 -1.10 17.36 -0.54
N ILE A 133 -0.17 16.43 -0.37
CA ILE A 133 0.62 16.30 0.87
C ILE A 133 1.69 17.40 0.93
N ILE A 134 1.65 18.19 2.00
CA ILE A 134 2.64 19.23 2.29
C ILE A 134 3.36 18.86 3.59
N PHE A 135 4.68 18.82 3.54
CA PHE A 135 5.50 18.63 4.72
C PHE A 135 5.63 19.96 5.48
N ALA A 136 5.46 19.92 6.80
CA ALA A 136 5.83 21.04 7.64
C ALA A 136 7.36 21.20 7.58
N PRO A 137 7.89 22.43 7.51
CA PRO A 137 9.32 22.65 7.67
C PRO A 137 9.75 22.09 9.03
N ASP A 138 10.94 21.48 9.07
CA ASP A 138 11.52 20.97 10.31
C ASP A 138 11.65 22.17 11.26
N VAL A 139 10.81 22.24 12.28
CA VAL A 139 11.03 23.14 13.39
C VAL A 139 12.10 22.46 14.24
N GLU A 140 13.32 22.92 14.13
CA GLU A 140 14.37 22.56 15.10
C GLU A 140 13.84 22.92 16.50
N VAL A 141 13.70 21.90 17.35
CA VAL A 141 13.34 22.04 18.77
C VAL A 141 14.63 22.10 19.58
#